data_fe724767488f44a913ce681864cc757e
#
_entry.id   fe724767488f44a913ce681864cc757e
#
_cell.length_a   1.000
_cell.length_b   1.000
_cell.length_c   1.000
_cell.angle_alpha   90.00
_cell.angle_beta   90.00
_cell.angle_gamma   90.00
#
_symmetry.space_group_name_H-M   'P 1'
#
loop_
_entity.id
_entity.type
_entity.pdbx_description
1 polymer ?
#
loop_
_entity_poly.entity_id
_entity_poly.type
_entity_poly.pdbx_seq_one_letter_code
_entity_poly.pdbx_strand_id
1 'polypeptide(L)'
;AITQTGASITVTPSNSDVYFLDVLSADIQSQVPTGTDYQKYLIDRYFGWGMLDMYLHEGPFTYEAKELNPGWEYQIAVFGCEQGFPTTPIKTETFKTLEGGDPQTFDVQFECTLSSVVASKFSTVPSADDVVYIFDLISEEDYQAFGENIEEGMKKVLESKIKDYMGTTGLHAEAVSMLAATGPVAVSYTHLRAHET
;
A
#
# COMPACT_ATOMS: atom_id res chain seq x y z
N ALA A 1 16.19 -6.48 -11.71
CA ALA A 1 15.64 -5.55 -12.71
C ALA A 1 14.55 -4.73 -12.04
N ILE A 2 14.40 -3.45 -12.40
CA ILE A 2 13.38 -2.55 -11.86
C ILE A 2 12.50 -2.09 -13.02
N THR A 3 11.20 -2.07 -12.80
CA THR A 3 10.17 -1.59 -13.74
C THR A 3 9.34 -0.47 -13.09
N GLN A 4 8.29 0.00 -13.74
CA GLN A 4 7.35 0.98 -13.17
C GLN A 4 6.56 0.40 -11.99
N THR A 5 6.18 -0.86 -12.07
CA THR A 5 5.29 -1.50 -11.08
C THR A 5 5.87 -2.75 -10.43
N GLY A 6 7.19 -2.95 -10.52
CA GLY A 6 7.81 -4.12 -9.95
C GLY A 6 9.33 -4.08 -9.90
N ALA A 7 9.90 -5.03 -9.16
CA ALA A 7 11.34 -5.23 -9.08
C ALA A 7 11.67 -6.71 -8.85
N SER A 8 12.72 -7.19 -9.52
CA SER A 8 13.30 -8.51 -9.28
C SER A 8 14.54 -8.36 -8.39
N ILE A 9 14.50 -8.96 -7.22
CA ILE A 9 15.48 -8.83 -6.15
C ILE A 9 16.04 -10.21 -5.85
N THR A 10 17.36 -10.40 -6.02
CA THR A 10 18.01 -11.67 -5.72
C THR A 10 18.82 -11.55 -4.42
N VAL A 11 18.52 -12.41 -3.47
CA VAL A 11 19.28 -12.56 -2.22
C VAL A 11 20.13 -13.83 -2.29
N THR A 12 21.41 -13.71 -1.99
CA THR A 12 22.34 -14.84 -1.92
C THR A 12 22.98 -14.83 -0.53
N PRO A 13 22.44 -15.61 0.42
CA PRO A 13 22.99 -15.68 1.78
C PRO A 13 24.36 -16.38 1.78
N SER A 14 25.17 -16.09 2.81
CA SER A 14 26.48 -16.72 2.99
C SER A 14 26.41 -18.12 3.61
N ASN A 15 25.26 -18.50 4.12
CA ASN A 15 24.99 -19.79 4.76
C ASN A 15 23.56 -20.28 4.42
N SER A 16 23.13 -21.37 5.01
CA SER A 16 21.82 -21.97 4.81
C SER A 16 20.80 -21.64 5.91
N ASP A 17 21.10 -20.64 6.77
CA ASP A 17 20.18 -20.24 7.82
C ASP A 17 18.95 -19.54 7.24
N VAL A 18 17.83 -19.65 7.96
CA VAL A 18 16.60 -18.96 7.58
C VAL A 18 16.79 -17.44 7.71
N TYR A 19 16.27 -16.70 6.77
CA TYR A 19 16.29 -15.25 6.79
C TYR A 19 14.93 -14.65 6.41
N PHE A 20 14.65 -13.49 6.98
CA PHE A 20 13.53 -12.64 6.62
C PHE A 20 13.91 -11.80 5.40
N LEU A 21 12.98 -11.66 4.45
CA LEU A 21 13.09 -10.77 3.29
C LEU A 21 11.75 -10.11 3.02
N ASP A 22 11.76 -8.78 2.89
CA ASP A 22 10.60 -8.02 2.46
C ASP A 22 10.98 -6.77 1.67
N VAL A 23 10.02 -6.27 0.89
CA VAL A 23 10.07 -4.99 0.16
C VAL A 23 8.98 -4.08 0.69
N LEU A 24 9.38 -3.02 1.33
CA LEU A 24 8.53 -2.09 2.08
C LEU A 24 8.62 -0.69 1.48
N SER A 25 7.66 0.18 1.77
CA SER A 25 7.80 1.60 1.47
C SER A 25 9.02 2.19 2.20
N ALA A 26 9.74 3.13 1.57
CA ALA A 26 10.98 3.67 2.16
C ALA A 26 10.74 4.42 3.48
N ASP A 27 9.53 4.90 3.71
CA ASP A 27 9.11 5.61 4.93
C ASP A 27 8.67 4.69 6.09
N ILE A 28 8.70 3.35 5.91
CA ILE A 28 8.25 2.37 6.92
C ILE A 28 8.93 2.57 8.28
N GLN A 29 10.19 2.97 8.29
CA GLN A 29 10.92 3.20 9.54
C GLN A 29 10.33 4.35 10.36
N SER A 30 9.67 5.32 9.74
CA SER A 30 9.00 6.41 10.44
C SER A 30 7.77 5.96 11.24
N GLN A 31 7.25 4.78 10.92
CA GLN A 31 6.09 4.17 11.58
C GLN A 31 6.48 3.31 12.79
N VAL A 32 7.79 3.03 12.97
CA VAL A 32 8.26 2.24 14.11
C VAL A 32 8.11 3.05 15.40
N PRO A 33 7.39 2.55 16.41
CA PRO A 33 7.23 3.25 17.67
C PRO A 33 8.56 3.54 18.34
N THR A 34 8.70 4.72 18.93
CA THR A 34 9.92 5.12 19.62
C THR A 34 10.35 4.08 20.68
N GLY A 35 11.59 3.65 20.60
CA GLY A 35 12.16 2.64 21.51
C GLY A 35 11.91 1.19 21.10
N THR A 36 11.23 0.96 19.97
CA THR A 36 11.05 -0.38 19.41
C THR A 36 12.18 -0.68 18.43
N ASP A 37 12.74 -1.88 18.51
CA ASP A 37 13.70 -2.37 17.51
C ASP A 37 13.02 -2.62 16.17
N TYR A 38 13.63 -2.19 15.07
CA TYR A 38 13.00 -2.26 13.75
C TYR A 38 12.79 -3.69 13.26
N GLN A 39 13.73 -4.61 13.48
CA GLN A 39 13.58 -6.00 13.10
C GLN A 39 12.43 -6.65 13.88
N LYS A 40 12.36 -6.37 15.19
CA LYS A 40 11.26 -6.84 16.03
C LYS A 40 9.91 -6.28 15.55
N TYR A 41 9.85 -5.02 15.19
CA TYR A 41 8.63 -4.41 14.63
C TYR A 41 8.16 -5.14 13.38
N LEU A 42 9.05 -5.46 12.44
CA LEU A 42 8.72 -6.20 11.22
C LEU A 42 8.21 -7.61 11.54
N ILE A 43 8.91 -8.34 12.42
CA ILE A 43 8.48 -9.69 12.83
C ILE A 43 7.12 -9.65 13.50
N ASP A 44 6.92 -8.80 14.51
CA ASP A 44 5.66 -8.72 15.27
C ASP A 44 4.47 -8.38 14.37
N ARG A 45 4.67 -7.51 13.39
CA ARG A 45 3.66 -7.15 12.40
C ARG A 45 3.17 -8.35 11.61
N TYR A 46 4.08 -9.12 11.00
CA TYR A 46 3.72 -10.27 10.19
C TYR A 46 3.28 -11.47 11.03
N PHE A 47 3.85 -11.64 12.21
CA PHE A 47 3.41 -12.64 13.17
C PHE A 47 1.97 -12.39 13.63
N GLY A 48 1.62 -11.15 13.96
CA GLY A 48 0.27 -10.75 14.35
C GLY A 48 -0.78 -11.00 13.27
N TRP A 49 -0.39 -10.97 12.00
CA TRP A 49 -1.26 -11.30 10.86
C TRP A 49 -1.25 -12.79 10.49
N GLY A 50 -0.42 -13.62 11.14
CA GLY A 50 -0.24 -15.02 10.79
C GLY A 50 0.44 -15.26 9.45
N MET A 51 1.24 -14.29 8.98
CA MET A 51 1.84 -14.27 7.65
C MET A 51 3.38 -14.37 7.67
N LEU A 52 4.01 -14.47 8.85
CA LEU A 52 5.46 -14.42 8.96
C LEU A 52 6.18 -15.45 8.06
N ASP A 53 5.64 -16.66 7.97
CA ASP A 53 6.24 -17.74 7.17
C ASP A 53 6.35 -17.40 5.67
N MET A 54 5.55 -16.46 5.17
CA MET A 54 5.60 -16.02 3.76
C MET A 54 6.83 -15.16 3.46
N TYR A 55 7.45 -14.60 4.50
CA TYR A 55 8.61 -13.71 4.43
C TYR A 55 9.92 -14.39 4.88
N LEU A 56 9.84 -15.69 5.24
CA LEU A 56 11.01 -16.48 5.63
C LEU A 56 11.49 -17.34 4.47
N HIS A 57 12.78 -17.27 4.19
CA HIS A 57 13.43 -17.98 3.08
C HIS A 57 14.71 -18.67 3.52
N GLU A 58 15.12 -19.68 2.75
CA GLU A 58 16.40 -20.39 2.91
C GLU A 58 17.16 -20.42 1.57
N GLY A 59 18.47 -20.32 1.62
CA GLY A 59 19.33 -20.37 0.44
C GLY A 59 19.11 -19.20 -0.54
N PRO A 60 19.65 -19.28 -1.75
CA PRO A 60 19.47 -18.25 -2.77
C PRO A 60 18.00 -18.15 -3.20
N PHE A 61 17.45 -16.94 -3.17
CA PHE A 61 16.07 -16.69 -3.53
C PHE A 61 15.93 -15.43 -4.37
N THR A 62 15.07 -15.48 -5.39
CA THR A 62 14.70 -14.30 -6.18
C THR A 62 13.25 -13.93 -5.88
N TYR A 63 13.08 -12.77 -5.29
CA TYR A 63 11.78 -12.18 -4.98
C TYR A 63 11.32 -11.28 -6.13
N GLU A 64 10.14 -11.54 -6.65
CA GLU A 64 9.49 -10.73 -7.67
C GLU A 64 8.47 -9.82 -7.00
N ALA A 65 8.92 -8.63 -6.59
CA ALA A 65 8.02 -7.59 -6.07
C ALA A 65 7.11 -7.11 -7.21
N LYS A 66 5.80 -7.10 -6.96
CA LYS A 66 4.76 -6.72 -7.92
C LYS A 66 3.84 -5.69 -7.30
N GLU A 67 3.02 -5.04 -8.14
CA GLU A 67 2.02 -4.06 -7.71
C GLU A 67 2.63 -2.88 -6.93
N LEU A 68 3.89 -2.55 -7.23
CA LEU A 68 4.54 -1.37 -6.72
C LEU A 68 4.02 -0.12 -7.45
N ASN A 69 4.02 1.01 -6.76
CA ASN A 69 3.63 2.28 -7.37
C ASN A 69 4.77 2.85 -8.22
N PRO A 70 4.48 3.38 -9.42
CA PRO A 70 5.46 4.05 -10.26
C PRO A 70 6.09 5.28 -9.58
N GLY A 71 7.38 5.47 -9.75
CA GLY A 71 8.11 6.63 -9.24
C GLY A 71 8.28 6.66 -7.72
N TRP A 72 7.94 5.57 -7.01
CA TRP A 72 8.04 5.52 -5.55
C TRP A 72 9.33 4.86 -5.08
N GLU A 73 9.77 5.25 -3.90
CA GLU A 73 10.95 4.69 -3.25
C GLU A 73 10.56 3.56 -2.30
N TYR A 74 11.29 2.45 -2.40
CA TYR A 74 11.09 1.24 -1.60
C TYR A 74 12.38 0.85 -0.90
N GLN A 75 12.24 0.15 0.21
CA GLN A 75 13.34 -0.42 0.99
C GLN A 75 13.25 -1.94 0.97
N ILE A 76 14.35 -2.59 0.68
CA ILE A 76 14.54 -4.02 0.87
C ILE A 76 15.07 -4.20 2.30
N ALA A 77 14.45 -5.11 3.07
CA ALA A 77 14.88 -5.46 4.42
C ALA A 77 15.23 -6.95 4.47
N VAL A 78 16.47 -7.29 4.90
CA VAL A 78 16.94 -8.67 4.99
C VAL A 78 17.72 -8.86 6.30
N PHE A 79 17.39 -9.92 7.05
CA PHE A 79 18.12 -10.33 8.25
C PHE A 79 17.87 -11.80 8.58
N GLY A 80 18.84 -12.46 9.25
CA GLY A 80 18.65 -13.82 9.76
C GLY A 80 17.52 -13.87 10.78
N CYS A 81 16.66 -14.88 10.69
CA CYS A 81 15.48 -15.04 11.56
C CYS A 81 15.29 -16.51 11.93
N GLU A 82 15.26 -16.83 13.22
CA GLU A 82 15.00 -18.17 13.72
C GLU A 82 13.89 -18.14 14.78
N GLN A 83 12.87 -18.96 14.60
CA GLN A 83 11.71 -19.06 15.50
C GLN A 83 11.05 -17.69 15.82
N GLY A 84 11.05 -16.76 14.87
CA GLY A 84 10.49 -15.42 15.05
C GLY A 84 11.40 -14.44 15.79
N PHE A 85 12.70 -14.74 15.90
CA PHE A 85 13.71 -13.84 16.51
C PHE A 85 14.81 -13.49 15.51
N PRO A 86 15.26 -12.22 15.47
CA PRO A 86 16.40 -11.82 14.66
C PRO A 86 17.68 -12.52 15.13
N THR A 87 18.44 -13.08 14.19
CA THR A 87 19.74 -13.73 14.49
C THR A 87 20.93 -12.96 13.94
N THR A 88 20.71 -12.02 13.02
CA THR A 88 21.75 -11.14 12.47
C THR A 88 21.25 -9.69 12.42
N PRO A 89 22.17 -8.70 12.36
CA PRO A 89 21.78 -7.31 12.08
C PRO A 89 21.03 -7.21 10.75
N ILE A 90 20.08 -6.28 10.69
CA ILE A 90 19.34 -5.99 9.46
C ILE A 90 20.27 -5.35 8.42
N LYS A 91 20.11 -5.78 7.17
CA LYS A 91 20.63 -5.10 5.98
C LYS A 91 19.47 -4.49 5.23
N THR A 92 19.62 -3.24 4.87
CA THR A 92 18.61 -2.51 4.08
C THR A 92 19.25 -1.90 2.86
N GLU A 93 18.54 -1.94 1.73
CA GLU A 93 18.87 -1.21 0.52
C GLU A 93 17.61 -0.53 -0.01
N THR A 94 17.76 0.63 -0.63
CA THR A 94 16.64 1.36 -1.24
C THR A 94 16.73 1.30 -2.76
N PHE A 95 15.58 1.31 -3.39
CA PHE A 95 15.45 1.48 -4.84
C PHE A 95 14.20 2.31 -5.14
N LYS A 96 14.19 2.90 -6.33
CA LYS A 96 13.04 3.63 -6.84
C LYS A 96 12.51 2.91 -8.08
N THR A 97 11.21 2.70 -8.17
CA THR A 97 10.55 2.24 -9.39
C THR A 97 10.70 3.27 -10.50
N LEU A 98 10.58 2.85 -11.75
CA LEU A 98 10.59 3.79 -12.87
C LEU A 98 9.38 4.72 -12.77
N GLU A 99 9.54 5.96 -13.26
CA GLU A 99 8.46 6.95 -13.29
C GLU A 99 7.27 6.42 -14.11
N GLY A 100 6.06 6.75 -13.65
CA GLY A 100 4.83 6.50 -14.39
C GLY A 100 4.50 7.61 -15.38
N GLY A 101 3.25 7.62 -15.84
CA GLY A 101 2.72 8.69 -16.68
C GLY A 101 2.59 10.02 -15.92
N ASP A 102 2.38 11.10 -16.67
CA ASP A 102 2.24 12.44 -16.12
C ASP A 102 0.87 12.64 -15.45
N PRO A 103 0.79 12.84 -14.11
CA PRO A 103 -0.47 13.05 -13.42
C PRO A 103 -1.24 14.32 -13.90
N GLN A 104 -0.56 15.29 -14.50
CA GLN A 104 -1.21 16.52 -14.98
C GLN A 104 -2.01 16.32 -16.28
N THR A 105 -1.66 15.28 -17.05
CA THR A 105 -2.38 14.90 -18.27
C THR A 105 -3.30 13.71 -18.05
N PHE A 106 -3.36 13.19 -16.84
CA PHE A 106 -4.16 12.03 -16.46
C PHE A 106 -5.65 12.42 -16.34
N ASP A 107 -6.50 11.59 -16.92
CA ASP A 107 -7.95 11.71 -16.84
C ASP A 107 -8.57 10.36 -16.47
N VAL A 108 -9.72 10.38 -15.80
CA VAL A 108 -10.46 9.18 -15.40
C VAL A 108 -11.93 9.33 -15.76
N GLN A 109 -12.41 8.44 -16.61
CA GLN A 109 -13.85 8.33 -16.88
C GLN A 109 -14.51 7.40 -15.85
N PHE A 110 -15.71 7.76 -15.44
CA PHE A 110 -16.48 7.00 -14.47
C PHE A 110 -17.72 6.40 -15.13
N GLU A 111 -18.00 5.14 -14.83
CA GLU A 111 -19.25 4.49 -15.19
C GLU A 111 -19.97 3.98 -13.95
N CYS A 112 -21.30 4.22 -13.89
CA CYS A 112 -22.19 3.55 -12.95
C CYS A 112 -22.99 2.51 -13.73
N THR A 113 -22.61 1.23 -13.63
CA THR A 113 -23.20 0.14 -14.41
C THR A 113 -24.38 -0.55 -13.74
N LEU A 114 -24.53 -0.36 -12.43
CA LEU A 114 -25.67 -0.84 -11.65
C LEU A 114 -26.01 0.22 -10.62
N SER A 115 -27.26 0.65 -10.58
CA SER A 115 -27.76 1.53 -9.53
C SER A 115 -29.11 1.05 -9.06
N SER A 116 -29.24 0.86 -7.75
CA SER A 116 -30.47 0.50 -7.08
C SER A 116 -30.51 1.15 -5.70
N VAL A 117 -31.63 1.02 -5.00
CA VAL A 117 -31.76 1.55 -3.63
C VAL A 117 -30.85 0.87 -2.61
N VAL A 118 -30.23 -0.26 -2.96
CA VAL A 118 -29.42 -1.07 -2.05
C VAL A 118 -28.02 -1.36 -2.56
N ALA A 119 -27.75 -1.15 -3.85
CA ALA A 119 -26.44 -1.44 -4.43
C ALA A 119 -26.15 -0.57 -5.65
N SER A 120 -24.89 -0.17 -5.78
CA SER A 120 -24.36 0.50 -6.97
C SER A 120 -23.01 -0.08 -7.32
N LYS A 121 -22.74 -0.22 -8.61
CA LYS A 121 -21.43 -0.64 -9.11
C LYS A 121 -20.85 0.49 -9.94
N PHE A 122 -19.66 0.91 -9.56
CA PHE A 122 -18.88 1.93 -10.25
C PHE A 122 -17.65 1.31 -10.84
N SER A 123 -17.24 1.80 -11.99
CA SER A 123 -15.96 1.46 -12.61
C SER A 123 -15.26 2.73 -13.08
N THR A 124 -13.95 2.67 -13.11
CA THR A 124 -13.09 3.73 -13.65
C THR A 124 -12.39 3.24 -14.90
N VAL A 125 -12.24 4.12 -15.86
CA VAL A 125 -11.45 3.90 -17.08
C VAL A 125 -10.42 5.02 -17.14
N PRO A 126 -9.19 4.79 -16.62
CA PRO A 126 -8.13 5.79 -16.65
C PRO A 126 -7.58 5.96 -18.06
N SER A 127 -7.05 7.15 -18.34
CA SER A 127 -6.38 7.47 -19.62
C SER A 127 -4.99 6.83 -19.76
N ALA A 128 -4.41 6.36 -18.64
CA ALA A 128 -3.12 5.68 -18.58
C ALA A 128 -3.11 4.68 -17.41
N ASP A 129 -2.42 3.55 -17.60
CA ASP A 129 -2.37 2.47 -16.60
C ASP A 129 -1.17 2.60 -15.64
N ASP A 130 -0.32 3.59 -15.84
CA ASP A 130 0.91 3.81 -15.09
C ASP A 130 0.91 5.11 -14.26
N VAL A 131 -0.26 5.70 -14.06
CA VAL A 131 -0.48 6.81 -13.11
C VAL A 131 -1.18 6.28 -11.87
N VAL A 132 -0.65 6.61 -10.69
CA VAL A 132 -1.26 6.27 -9.41
C VAL A 132 -2.39 7.24 -9.10
N TYR A 133 -3.57 6.71 -8.79
CA TYR A 133 -4.71 7.52 -8.39
C TYR A 133 -5.51 6.83 -7.26
N ILE A 134 -6.34 7.58 -6.59
CA ILE A 134 -7.27 7.07 -5.57
C ILE A 134 -8.69 7.31 -6.06
N PHE A 135 -9.50 6.26 -6.01
CA PHE A 135 -10.92 6.33 -6.31
C PHE A 135 -11.73 6.09 -5.04
N ASP A 136 -12.62 7.01 -4.73
CA ASP A 136 -13.48 6.91 -3.57
C ASP A 136 -14.86 7.53 -3.80
N LEU A 137 -15.84 7.11 -2.98
CA LEU A 137 -17.18 7.66 -2.94
C LEU A 137 -17.34 8.47 -1.65
N ILE A 138 -17.72 9.72 -1.81
CA ILE A 138 -18.03 10.62 -0.71
C ILE A 138 -19.48 11.10 -0.83
N SER A 139 -20.11 11.50 0.28
CA SER A 139 -21.43 12.07 0.24
C SER A 139 -21.41 13.47 -0.39
N GLU A 140 -22.54 13.86 -0.97
CA GLU A 140 -22.70 15.24 -1.50
C GLU A 140 -22.55 16.27 -0.35
N GLU A 141 -23.00 15.93 0.85
CA GLU A 141 -22.86 16.81 2.02
C GLU A 141 -21.40 17.05 2.38
N ASP A 142 -20.59 15.98 2.41
CA ASP A 142 -19.15 16.09 2.67
C ASP A 142 -18.44 16.88 1.57
N TYR A 143 -18.80 16.64 0.30
CA TYR A 143 -18.23 17.37 -0.82
C TYR A 143 -18.52 18.87 -0.73
N GLN A 144 -19.78 19.24 -0.44
CA GLN A 144 -20.17 20.63 -0.26
C GLN A 144 -19.47 21.30 0.96
N ALA A 145 -19.18 20.52 2.00
CA ALA A 145 -18.47 21.00 3.17
C ALA A 145 -16.99 21.38 2.89
N PHE A 146 -16.40 20.88 1.79
CA PHE A 146 -15.05 21.28 1.38
C PHE A 146 -14.96 22.74 0.89
N GLY A 147 -16.07 23.31 0.43
CA GLY A 147 -16.12 24.67 -0.11
C GLY A 147 -15.19 24.83 -1.31
N GLU A 148 -14.37 25.87 -1.29
CA GLU A 148 -13.40 26.13 -2.37
C GLU A 148 -12.09 25.32 -2.24
N ASN A 149 -11.88 24.63 -1.11
CA ASN A 149 -10.64 23.89 -0.82
C ASN A 149 -10.83 22.38 -0.93
N ILE A 150 -11.15 21.93 -2.15
CA ILE A 150 -11.42 20.52 -2.46
C ILE A 150 -10.21 19.63 -2.11
N GLU A 151 -9.00 20.06 -2.45
CA GLU A 151 -7.77 19.28 -2.20
C GLU A 151 -7.58 18.99 -0.69
N GLU A 152 -7.71 20.00 0.15
CA GLU A 152 -7.59 19.83 1.60
C GLU A 152 -8.74 18.97 2.17
N GLY A 153 -9.95 19.10 1.61
CA GLY A 153 -11.10 18.29 1.96
C GLY A 153 -10.84 16.81 1.65
N MET A 154 -10.40 16.51 0.44
CA MET A 154 -10.05 15.14 0.01
C MET A 154 -8.92 14.55 0.84
N LYS A 155 -7.91 15.34 1.18
CA LYS A 155 -6.82 14.92 2.05
C LYS A 155 -7.34 14.48 3.43
N LYS A 156 -8.25 15.23 4.04
CA LYS A 156 -8.87 14.88 5.33
C LYS A 156 -9.69 13.58 5.24
N VAL A 157 -10.43 13.37 4.15
CA VAL A 157 -11.14 12.11 3.91
C VAL A 157 -10.17 10.94 3.85
N LEU A 158 -9.07 11.09 3.13
CA LEU A 158 -8.04 10.07 3.01
C LEU A 158 -7.38 9.77 4.36
N GLU A 159 -7.01 10.79 5.14
CA GLU A 159 -6.45 10.64 6.48
C GLU A 159 -7.42 9.92 7.44
N SER A 160 -8.72 10.25 7.37
CA SER A 160 -9.74 9.56 8.17
C SER A 160 -9.85 8.09 7.80
N LYS A 161 -9.85 7.76 6.51
CA LYS A 161 -9.89 6.35 6.06
C LYS A 161 -8.66 5.57 6.49
N ILE A 162 -7.48 6.13 6.35
CA ILE A 162 -6.24 5.49 6.81
C ILE A 162 -6.34 5.19 8.31
N LYS A 163 -6.81 6.15 9.10
CA LYS A 163 -7.00 5.97 10.53
C LYS A 163 -8.00 4.85 10.85
N ASP A 164 -9.14 4.82 10.14
CA ASP A 164 -10.20 3.86 10.39
C ASP A 164 -9.82 2.43 9.98
N TYR A 165 -9.12 2.27 8.85
CA TYR A 165 -8.74 0.95 8.34
C TYR A 165 -7.43 0.41 8.92
N MET A 166 -6.46 1.26 9.19
CA MET A 166 -5.12 0.84 9.60
C MET A 166 -4.77 1.20 11.04
N GLY A 167 -5.58 2.05 11.71
CA GLY A 167 -5.32 2.52 13.06
C GLY A 167 -4.10 3.45 13.16
N THR A 168 -3.54 3.89 12.03
CA THR A 168 -2.41 4.83 11.94
C THR A 168 -2.89 6.24 11.61
N THR A 169 -2.05 7.24 11.83
CA THR A 169 -2.36 8.63 11.51
C THR A 169 -1.36 9.17 10.48
N GLY A 170 -1.86 9.99 9.56
CA GLY A 170 -1.06 10.64 8.52
C GLY A 170 -1.03 9.87 7.20
N LEU A 171 -0.49 10.52 6.16
CA LEU A 171 -0.40 9.99 4.80
C LEU A 171 0.94 9.26 4.58
N HIS A 172 1.10 8.11 5.23
CA HIS A 172 2.27 7.27 5.00
C HIS A 172 2.17 6.57 3.64
N ALA A 173 3.30 6.41 2.95
CA ALA A 173 3.34 5.81 1.61
C ALA A 173 2.69 4.43 1.56
N GLU A 174 2.94 3.57 2.55
CA GLU A 174 2.31 2.26 2.66
C GLU A 174 0.77 2.34 2.77
N ALA A 175 0.26 3.23 3.64
CA ALA A 175 -1.17 3.41 3.82
C ALA A 175 -1.85 3.97 2.56
N VAL A 176 -1.20 4.93 1.90
CA VAL A 176 -1.66 5.47 0.62
C VAL A 176 -1.67 4.39 -0.45
N SER A 177 -0.64 3.54 -0.54
CA SER A 177 -0.56 2.47 -1.55
C SER A 177 -1.69 1.44 -1.43
N MET A 178 -2.18 1.18 -0.22
CA MET A 178 -3.32 0.27 -0.01
C MET A 178 -4.65 0.82 -0.53
N LEU A 179 -4.76 2.14 -0.68
CA LEU A 179 -5.94 2.82 -1.21
C LEU A 179 -5.76 3.26 -2.66
N ALA A 180 -4.52 3.22 -3.14
CA ALA A 180 -4.15 3.64 -4.48
C ALA A 180 -4.39 2.52 -5.51
N ALA A 181 -4.60 2.92 -6.75
CA ALA A 181 -4.71 2.03 -7.88
C ALA A 181 -3.89 2.55 -9.06
N THR A 182 -3.50 1.63 -9.93
CA THR A 182 -3.06 1.90 -11.30
C THR A 182 -3.97 1.10 -12.23
N GLY A 183 -4.34 1.65 -13.38
CA GLY A 183 -5.27 0.99 -14.28
C GLY A 183 -6.75 0.98 -13.82
N PRO A 184 -7.64 0.27 -14.52
CA PRO A 184 -9.07 0.26 -14.25
C PRO A 184 -9.44 -0.33 -12.89
N VAL A 185 -10.37 0.33 -12.18
CA VAL A 185 -10.90 -0.13 -10.89
C VAL A 185 -12.40 -0.36 -11.01
N ALA A 186 -12.90 -1.43 -10.40
CA ALA A 186 -14.32 -1.68 -10.25
C ALA A 186 -14.67 -1.91 -8.78
N VAL A 187 -15.58 -1.11 -8.24
CA VAL A 187 -16.07 -1.20 -6.86
C VAL A 187 -17.57 -1.43 -6.82
N SER A 188 -17.99 -2.31 -5.95
CA SER A 188 -19.41 -2.53 -5.65
C SER A 188 -19.71 -1.94 -4.27
N TYR A 189 -20.61 -0.99 -4.23
CA TYR A 189 -21.08 -0.36 -3.01
C TYR A 189 -22.46 -0.93 -2.65
N THR A 190 -22.56 -1.59 -1.50
CA THR A 190 -23.81 -2.10 -0.97
C THR A 190 -24.20 -1.26 0.23
N HIS A 191 -25.31 -0.50 0.09
CA HIS A 191 -25.85 0.29 1.18
C HIS A 191 -26.73 -0.61 2.05
N LEU A 192 -26.20 -1.09 3.16
CA LEU A 192 -27.01 -1.66 4.22
C LEU A 192 -27.68 -0.47 4.91
N ARG A 193 -28.96 -0.23 4.63
CA ARG A 193 -29.76 0.65 5.48
C ARG A 193 -29.69 0.07 6.90
N ALA A 194 -29.07 0.80 7.82
CA ALA A 194 -29.36 0.61 9.23
C ALA A 194 -30.88 0.81 9.38
N HIS A 195 -31.56 -0.22 9.83
CA HIS A 195 -32.95 -0.08 10.22
C HIS A 195 -32.97 0.89 11.40
N GLU A 196 -33.35 2.12 11.14
CA GLU A 196 -33.89 2.98 12.20
C GLU A 196 -35.25 2.38 12.59
N THR A 197 -35.28 1.70 13.73
CA THR A 197 -36.48 1.34 14.47
C THR A 197 -36.69 2.39 15.55
#